data_b83ab0877ebe42ba913eee177bbbfe69
#
_entry.id   b83ab0877ebe42ba913eee177bbbfe69
#
_cell.length_a   1.000
_cell.length_b   1.000
_cell.length_c   1.000
_cell.angle_alpha   90.00
_cell.angle_beta   90.00
_cell.angle_gamma   90.00
#
_symmetry.space_group_name_H-M   'P 1'
#
loop_
_entity.id
_entity.type
_entity.pdbx_description
1 polymer ?
#
loop_
_entity_poly.entity_id
_entity_poly.type
_entity_poly.pdbx_seq_one_letter_code
_entity_poly.pdbx_strand_id
1 'polypeptide(L)'
;MTITQALLSVLMLIAGIGIPIMAALNAGLGSRIGHPFAVVVILCAVAFLIGVVLLAFMGLPDLSNIKTIPPFYFIAGSLFVLYIASITFAAPKIGLANAVFFVLLGQLISAAIIDHFGLWDSIQSPITPKRIIGILVMAVGVYLARKDVTSSLPPHM
;
A
#
# COMPACT_ATOMS: atom_id res chain seq x y z
N MET A 1 -25.32 5.97 4.55
CA MET A 1 -24.29 4.95 4.79
C MET A 1 -24.89 3.83 5.59
N THR A 2 -24.87 2.59 5.08
CA THR A 2 -25.39 1.43 5.84
C THR A 2 -24.40 1.06 6.96
N ILE A 3 -24.87 0.35 7.99
CA ILE A 3 -24.01 -0.14 9.09
C ILE A 3 -22.84 -0.95 8.56
N THR A 4 -23.08 -1.80 7.56
CA THR A 4 -22.05 -2.60 6.90
C THR A 4 -20.98 -1.73 6.23
N GLN A 5 -21.37 -0.66 5.52
CA GLN A 5 -20.44 0.27 4.91
C GLN A 5 -19.59 1.01 5.94
N ALA A 6 -20.20 1.39 7.08
CA ALA A 6 -19.47 2.03 8.18
C ALA A 6 -18.41 1.08 8.78
N LEU A 7 -18.79 -0.18 9.05
CA LEU A 7 -17.86 -1.20 9.56
C LEU A 7 -16.69 -1.46 8.61
N LEU A 8 -16.95 -1.60 7.31
CA LEU A 8 -15.91 -1.79 6.30
C LEU A 8 -14.98 -0.57 6.20
N SER A 9 -15.53 0.64 6.31
CA SER A 9 -14.72 1.87 6.31
C SER A 9 -13.79 1.95 7.52
N VAL A 10 -14.28 1.57 8.71
CA VAL A 10 -13.46 1.52 9.93
C VAL A 10 -12.37 0.46 9.81
N LEU A 11 -12.70 -0.73 9.28
CA LEU A 11 -11.72 -1.77 9.02
C LEU A 11 -10.60 -1.29 8.08
N MET A 12 -10.96 -0.60 7.00
CA MET A 12 -9.98 -0.04 6.06
C MET A 12 -9.14 1.07 6.69
N LEU A 13 -9.70 1.88 7.57
CA LEU A 13 -8.95 2.89 8.32
C LEU A 13 -7.90 2.24 9.25
N ILE A 14 -8.29 1.20 9.98
CA ILE A 14 -7.37 0.45 10.85
C ILE A 14 -6.26 -0.19 10.03
N ALA A 15 -6.60 -0.84 8.91
CA ALA A 15 -5.60 -1.40 7.99
C ALA A 15 -4.65 -0.31 7.47
N GLY A 16 -5.20 0.87 7.12
CA GLY A 16 -4.42 2.02 6.68
C GLY A 16 -3.42 2.53 7.72
N ILE A 17 -3.76 2.51 9.01
CA ILE A 17 -2.83 2.84 10.11
C ILE A 17 -1.68 1.82 10.17
N GLY A 18 -1.93 0.55 9.86
CA GLY A 18 -0.91 -0.50 9.84
C GLY A 18 0.18 -0.28 8.79
N ILE A 19 -0.14 0.37 7.66
CA ILE A 19 0.81 0.56 6.55
C ILE A 19 2.02 1.40 6.94
N PRO A 20 1.90 2.60 7.53
CA PRO A 20 3.06 3.37 8.00
C PRO A 20 3.86 2.67 9.08
N ILE A 21 3.20 1.94 9.98
CA ILE A 21 3.87 1.15 11.03
C ILE A 21 4.74 0.07 10.38
N MET A 22 4.18 -0.69 9.43
CA MET A 22 4.93 -1.70 8.67
C MET A 22 6.11 -1.05 7.93
N ALA A 23 5.92 0.09 7.29
CA ALA A 23 6.97 0.80 6.57
C ALA A 23 8.11 1.24 7.52
N ALA A 24 7.79 1.73 8.72
CA ALA A 24 8.77 2.11 9.74
C ALA A 24 9.57 0.88 10.23
N LEU A 25 8.89 -0.23 10.51
CA LEU A 25 9.53 -1.49 10.92
C LEU A 25 10.46 -2.02 9.83
N ASN A 26 10.03 -2.00 8.57
CA ASN A 26 10.83 -2.43 7.43
C ASN A 26 12.05 -1.54 7.23
N ALA A 27 11.91 -0.22 7.33
CA ALA A 27 13.01 0.72 7.24
C ALA A 27 14.02 0.49 8.38
N GLY A 28 13.54 0.29 9.62
CA GLY A 28 14.38 -0.02 10.78
C GLY A 28 15.09 -1.38 10.67
N LEU A 29 14.43 -2.39 10.10
CA LEU A 29 15.04 -3.68 9.83
C LEU A 29 16.09 -3.58 8.72
N GLY A 30 15.77 -2.83 7.65
CA GLY A 30 16.66 -2.61 6.51
C GLY A 30 17.95 -1.90 6.89
N SER A 31 17.89 -0.92 7.79
CA SER A 31 19.06 -0.21 8.28
C SER A 31 19.97 -1.10 9.15
N ARG A 32 19.40 -2.08 9.88
CA ARG A 32 20.19 -3.01 10.72
C ARG A 32 20.83 -4.13 9.90
N ILE A 33 20.13 -4.64 8.88
CA ILE A 33 20.66 -5.72 8.01
C ILE A 33 21.59 -5.15 6.94
N GLY A 34 21.42 -3.87 6.57
CA GLY A 34 22.19 -3.23 5.51
C GLY A 34 21.80 -3.68 4.08
N HIS A 35 20.68 -4.43 3.94
CA HIS A 35 20.26 -4.97 2.65
C HIS A 35 18.73 -4.92 2.46
N PRO A 36 18.21 -3.97 1.66
CA PRO A 36 16.75 -3.78 1.53
C PRO A 36 16.01 -5.02 1.02
N PHE A 37 16.58 -5.75 0.07
CA PHE A 37 15.95 -6.95 -0.48
C PHE A 37 15.86 -8.12 0.53
N ALA A 38 16.79 -8.19 1.49
CA ALA A 38 16.68 -9.18 2.57
C ALA A 38 15.45 -8.92 3.42
N VAL A 39 15.11 -7.67 3.67
CA VAL A 39 13.88 -7.28 4.38
C VAL A 39 12.64 -7.75 3.62
N VAL A 40 12.61 -7.55 2.30
CA VAL A 40 11.51 -8.03 1.45
C VAL A 40 11.31 -9.54 1.60
N VAL A 41 12.40 -10.32 1.52
CA VAL A 41 12.33 -11.79 1.66
C VAL A 41 11.80 -12.18 3.05
N ILE A 42 12.30 -11.56 4.12
CA ILE A 42 11.84 -11.83 5.49
C ILE A 42 10.36 -11.49 5.64
N LEU A 43 9.93 -10.32 5.15
CA LEU A 43 8.53 -9.91 5.20
C LEU A 43 7.63 -10.89 4.44
N CYS A 44 8.00 -11.27 3.22
CA CYS A 44 7.26 -12.22 2.42
C CYS A 44 7.18 -13.60 3.11
N ALA A 45 8.26 -14.05 3.74
CA ALA A 45 8.26 -15.31 4.48
C ALA A 45 7.29 -15.27 5.68
N VAL A 46 7.32 -14.19 6.46
CA VAL A 46 6.40 -14.00 7.58
C VAL A 46 4.94 -13.92 7.09
N ALA A 47 4.69 -13.14 6.04
CA ALA A 47 3.35 -13.02 5.46
C ALA A 47 2.85 -14.36 4.90
N PHE A 48 3.71 -15.12 4.24
CA PHE A 48 3.40 -16.46 3.75
C PHE A 48 3.02 -17.41 4.88
N LEU A 49 3.82 -17.45 5.94
CA LEU A 49 3.54 -18.31 7.10
C LEU A 49 2.20 -17.98 7.77
N ILE A 50 1.94 -16.66 7.97
CA ILE A 50 0.66 -16.22 8.53
C ILE A 50 -0.49 -16.59 7.59
N GLY A 51 -0.32 -16.39 6.29
CA GLY A 51 -1.33 -16.76 5.28
C GLY A 51 -1.63 -18.25 5.29
N VAL A 52 -0.61 -19.12 5.38
CA VAL A 52 -0.78 -20.58 5.46
C VAL A 52 -1.53 -20.96 6.74
N VAL A 53 -1.19 -20.36 7.87
CA VAL A 53 -1.88 -20.62 9.15
C VAL A 53 -3.35 -20.23 9.05
N LEU A 54 -3.65 -19.03 8.54
CA LEU A 54 -5.04 -18.57 8.35
C LEU A 54 -5.81 -19.49 7.41
N LEU A 55 -5.19 -19.92 6.31
CA LEU A 55 -5.78 -20.84 5.36
C LEU A 55 -6.09 -22.20 5.99
N ALA A 56 -5.21 -22.70 6.87
CA ALA A 56 -5.44 -23.93 7.59
C ALA A 56 -6.64 -23.86 8.55
N PHE A 57 -6.89 -22.68 9.15
CA PHE A 57 -8.07 -22.47 10.01
C PHE A 57 -9.36 -22.24 9.23
N MET A 58 -9.28 -21.59 8.08
CA MET A 58 -10.47 -21.26 7.25
C MET A 58 -10.87 -22.39 6.31
N GLY A 59 -10.02 -23.38 6.10
CA GLY A 59 -10.18 -24.47 5.16
C GLY A 59 -9.51 -24.20 3.81
N LEU A 60 -9.12 -25.27 3.13
CA LEU A 60 -8.48 -25.16 1.80
C LEU A 60 -9.51 -24.77 0.74
N PRO A 61 -9.20 -23.81 -0.11
CA PRO A 61 -10.08 -23.45 -1.22
C PRO A 61 -10.08 -24.54 -2.29
N ASP A 62 -11.16 -24.62 -3.07
CA ASP A 62 -11.18 -25.42 -4.28
C ASP A 62 -10.31 -24.77 -5.36
N LEU A 63 -9.19 -25.39 -5.66
CA LEU A 63 -8.22 -24.92 -6.66
C LEU A 63 -8.46 -25.56 -8.06
N SER A 64 -9.57 -26.27 -8.27
CA SER A 64 -9.86 -26.94 -9.54
C SER A 64 -9.82 -25.97 -10.73
N ASN A 65 -10.24 -24.74 -10.52
CA ASN A 65 -10.34 -23.69 -11.54
C ASN A 65 -9.10 -22.79 -11.64
N ILE A 66 -8.02 -23.06 -10.91
CA ILE A 66 -6.84 -22.17 -10.89
C ILE A 66 -6.22 -21.99 -12.29
N LYS A 67 -6.32 -23.02 -13.15
CA LYS A 67 -5.80 -22.99 -14.52
C LYS A 67 -6.59 -22.10 -15.47
N THR A 68 -7.83 -21.75 -15.12
CA THR A 68 -8.67 -20.85 -15.91
C THR A 68 -8.46 -19.38 -15.56
N ILE A 69 -7.75 -19.10 -14.46
CA ILE A 69 -7.46 -17.74 -14.03
C ILE A 69 -6.39 -17.13 -14.96
N PRO A 70 -6.66 -15.96 -15.56
CA PRO A 70 -5.69 -15.29 -16.41
C PRO A 70 -4.38 -15.01 -15.66
N PRO A 71 -3.21 -15.30 -16.26
CA PRO A 71 -1.90 -15.20 -15.57
C PRO A 71 -1.57 -13.81 -15.05
N PHE A 72 -2.11 -12.76 -15.63
CA PHE A 72 -1.83 -11.39 -15.22
C PHE A 72 -2.26 -11.06 -13.78
N TYR A 73 -3.25 -11.77 -13.20
CA TYR A 73 -3.63 -11.58 -11.80
C TYR A 73 -2.48 -11.92 -10.83
N PHE A 74 -1.58 -12.82 -11.22
CA PHE A 74 -0.43 -13.20 -10.39
C PHE A 74 0.68 -12.14 -10.36
N ILE A 75 0.63 -11.15 -11.28
CA ILE A 75 1.56 -10.00 -11.29
C ILE A 75 1.42 -9.16 -10.00
N ALA A 76 0.28 -9.22 -9.31
CA ALA A 76 0.05 -8.52 -8.04
C ALA A 76 1.16 -8.79 -7.02
N GLY A 77 1.69 -10.03 -6.95
CA GLY A 77 2.82 -10.38 -6.10
C GLY A 77 4.09 -9.59 -6.43
N SER A 78 4.37 -9.37 -7.71
CA SER A 78 5.52 -8.57 -8.14
C SER A 78 5.37 -7.10 -7.76
N LEU A 79 4.16 -6.55 -7.88
CA LEU A 79 3.86 -5.18 -7.46
C LEU A 79 3.99 -5.02 -5.94
N PHE A 80 3.61 -6.03 -5.17
CA PHE A 80 3.81 -6.05 -3.72
C PHE A 80 5.31 -5.98 -3.36
N VAL A 81 6.15 -6.81 -3.99
CA VAL A 81 7.60 -6.80 -3.79
C VAL A 81 8.19 -5.43 -4.17
N LEU A 82 7.79 -4.87 -5.31
CA LEU A 82 8.21 -3.54 -5.76
C LEU A 82 7.85 -2.47 -4.72
N TYR A 83 6.62 -2.49 -4.20
CA TYR A 83 6.15 -1.55 -3.18
C TYR A 83 6.99 -1.63 -1.91
N ILE A 84 7.18 -2.83 -1.35
CA ILE A 84 7.94 -3.03 -0.11
C ILE A 84 9.41 -2.66 -0.28
N ALA A 85 10.05 -3.07 -1.39
CA ALA A 85 11.42 -2.70 -1.68
C ALA A 85 11.59 -1.17 -1.79
N SER A 86 10.67 -0.52 -2.51
CA SER A 86 10.70 0.93 -2.72
C SER A 86 10.57 1.70 -1.41
N ILE A 87 9.59 1.34 -0.55
CA ILE A 87 9.38 2.07 0.70
C ILE A 87 10.50 1.80 1.71
N THR A 88 11.03 0.57 1.76
CA THR A 88 12.18 0.22 2.62
C THR A 88 13.43 1.02 2.25
N PHE A 89 13.64 1.26 0.95
CA PHE A 89 14.76 2.04 0.45
C PHE A 89 14.55 3.55 0.56
N ALA A 90 13.33 4.04 0.29
CA ALA A 90 13.03 5.45 0.21
C ALA A 90 12.79 6.10 1.58
N ALA A 91 12.07 5.41 2.49
CA ALA A 91 11.68 5.99 3.77
C ALA A 91 12.86 6.50 4.61
N PRO A 92 14.01 5.81 4.72
CA PRO A 92 15.18 6.33 5.43
C PRO A 92 15.82 7.58 4.78
N LYS A 93 15.61 7.76 3.47
CA LYS A 93 16.26 8.84 2.69
C LYS A 93 15.45 10.12 2.61
N ILE A 94 14.14 9.99 2.42
CA ILE A 94 13.23 11.12 2.22
C ILE A 94 12.30 11.38 3.40
N GLY A 95 12.40 10.56 4.45
CA GLY A 95 11.51 10.55 5.60
C GLY A 95 10.26 9.69 5.37
N LEU A 96 9.82 9.00 6.43
CA LEU A 96 8.68 8.08 6.37
C LEU A 96 7.39 8.79 5.94
N ALA A 97 7.10 9.97 6.49
CA ALA A 97 5.89 10.72 6.16
C ALA A 97 5.85 11.09 4.67
N ASN A 98 6.97 11.57 4.11
CA ASN A 98 7.07 11.89 2.69
C ASN A 98 6.86 10.65 1.82
N ALA A 99 7.50 9.52 2.16
CA ALA A 99 7.33 8.27 1.42
C ALA A 99 5.87 7.81 1.41
N VAL A 100 5.21 7.80 2.57
CA VAL A 100 3.81 7.42 2.73
C VAL A 100 2.88 8.37 1.95
N PHE A 101 3.12 9.67 1.97
CA PHE A 101 2.31 10.63 1.23
C PHE A 101 2.36 10.39 -0.29
N PHE A 102 3.54 10.14 -0.86
CA PHE A 102 3.65 9.82 -2.29
C PHE A 102 2.95 8.51 -2.63
N VAL A 103 3.04 7.50 -1.77
CA VAL A 103 2.33 6.23 -1.94
C VAL A 103 0.82 6.45 -1.93
N LEU A 104 0.29 7.20 -0.96
CA LEU A 104 -1.14 7.50 -0.88
C LEU A 104 -1.64 8.24 -2.12
N LEU A 105 -0.89 9.22 -2.62
CA LEU A 105 -1.24 9.93 -3.84
C LEU A 105 -1.28 9.00 -5.05
N GLY A 106 -0.26 8.15 -5.20
CA GLY A 106 -0.21 7.15 -6.26
C GLY A 106 -1.37 6.15 -6.19
N GLN A 107 -1.70 5.67 -5.00
CA GLN A 107 -2.83 4.77 -4.76
C GLN A 107 -4.16 5.41 -5.15
N LEU A 108 -4.40 6.68 -4.80
CA LEU A 108 -5.63 7.37 -5.15
C LEU A 108 -5.79 7.59 -6.64
N ILE A 109 -4.70 7.98 -7.31
CA ILE A 109 -4.71 8.16 -8.77
C ILE A 109 -5.00 6.82 -9.46
N SER A 110 -4.28 5.76 -9.06
CA SER A 110 -4.47 4.43 -9.62
C SER A 110 -5.88 3.90 -9.38
N ALA A 111 -6.40 4.04 -8.15
CA ALA A 111 -7.76 3.64 -7.82
C ALA A 111 -8.80 4.41 -8.64
N ALA A 112 -8.59 5.72 -8.85
CA ALA A 112 -9.51 6.51 -9.67
C ALA A 112 -9.53 6.03 -11.13
N ILE A 113 -8.38 5.66 -11.70
CA ILE A 113 -8.27 5.12 -13.06
C ILE A 113 -8.93 3.74 -13.14
N ILE A 114 -8.62 2.85 -12.22
CA ILE A 114 -9.15 1.48 -12.17
C ILE A 114 -10.69 1.52 -12.08
N ASP A 115 -11.23 2.30 -11.16
CA ASP A 115 -12.68 2.43 -10.98
C ASP A 115 -13.35 3.09 -12.18
N HIS A 116 -12.69 4.08 -12.82
CA HIS A 116 -13.27 4.77 -13.98
C HIS A 116 -13.53 3.81 -15.14
N PHE A 117 -12.56 2.94 -15.41
CA PHE A 117 -12.63 1.97 -16.50
C PHE A 117 -13.22 0.63 -16.09
N GLY A 118 -13.49 0.40 -14.80
CA GLY A 118 -13.96 -0.91 -14.29
C GLY A 118 -12.93 -2.02 -14.53
N LEU A 119 -11.62 -1.70 -14.42
CA LEU A 119 -10.57 -2.68 -14.71
C LEU A 119 -10.55 -3.79 -13.66
N TRP A 120 -10.23 -5.01 -14.11
CA TRP A 120 -10.06 -6.20 -13.26
C TRP A 120 -11.26 -6.47 -12.35
N ASP A 121 -12.47 -6.40 -12.91
CA ASP A 121 -13.74 -6.63 -12.22
C ASP A 121 -14.03 -5.65 -11.06
N SER A 122 -13.36 -4.49 -11.04
CA SER A 122 -13.68 -3.44 -10.07
C SER A 122 -15.06 -2.83 -10.34
N ILE A 123 -15.71 -2.35 -9.27
CA ILE A 123 -16.98 -1.64 -9.39
C ILE A 123 -16.75 -0.35 -10.17
N GLN A 124 -17.34 -0.28 -11.37
CA GLN A 124 -17.18 0.89 -12.22
C GLN A 124 -17.79 2.14 -11.55
N SER A 125 -16.96 3.15 -11.36
CA SER A 125 -17.32 4.44 -10.81
C SER A 125 -16.65 5.55 -11.62
N PRO A 126 -17.36 6.22 -12.53
CA PRO A 126 -16.79 7.27 -13.38
C PRO A 126 -16.16 8.39 -12.55
N ILE A 127 -15.04 8.92 -13.04
CA ILE A 127 -14.39 10.06 -12.41
C ILE A 127 -15.33 11.29 -12.49
N THR A 128 -15.66 11.81 -11.33
CA THR A 128 -16.46 13.02 -11.19
C THR A 128 -15.55 14.24 -10.97
N PRO A 129 -15.97 15.46 -11.34
CA PRO A 129 -15.22 16.68 -11.02
C PRO A 129 -14.89 16.81 -9.52
N LYS A 130 -15.82 16.38 -8.66
CA LYS A 130 -15.59 16.36 -7.20
C LYS A 130 -14.42 15.45 -6.80
N ARG A 131 -14.29 14.28 -7.44
CA ARG A 131 -13.19 13.34 -7.19
C ARG A 131 -11.85 13.91 -7.65
N ILE A 132 -11.83 14.58 -8.81
CA ILE A 132 -10.63 15.26 -9.32
C ILE A 132 -10.18 16.36 -8.35
N ILE A 133 -11.12 17.22 -7.92
CA ILE A 133 -10.82 18.29 -6.95
C ILE A 133 -10.28 17.69 -5.64
N GLY A 134 -10.88 16.60 -5.13
CA GLY A 134 -10.41 15.92 -3.94
C GLY A 134 -8.97 15.42 -4.06
N ILE A 135 -8.60 14.80 -5.19
CA ILE A 135 -7.22 14.35 -5.46
C ILE A 135 -6.26 15.55 -5.56
N LEU A 136 -6.66 16.64 -6.20
CA LEU A 136 -5.83 17.85 -6.29
C LEU A 136 -5.60 18.49 -4.92
N VAL A 137 -6.65 18.62 -4.10
CA VAL A 137 -6.55 19.15 -2.73
C VAL A 137 -5.61 18.26 -1.90
N MET A 138 -5.69 16.94 -2.05
CA MET A 138 -4.81 16.02 -1.38
C MET A 138 -3.35 16.16 -1.85
N ALA A 139 -3.12 16.34 -3.16
CA ALA A 139 -1.78 16.60 -3.70
C ALA A 139 -1.18 17.89 -3.13
N VAL A 140 -1.98 18.95 -3.00
CA VAL A 140 -1.57 20.22 -2.36
C VAL A 140 -1.26 19.97 -0.88
N GLY A 141 -2.11 19.24 -0.15
CA GLY A 141 -1.87 18.88 1.26
C GLY A 141 -0.57 18.12 1.45
N VAL A 142 -0.28 17.13 0.58
CA VAL A 142 0.99 16.40 0.55
C VAL A 142 2.18 17.35 0.33
N TYR A 143 2.07 18.27 -0.62
CA TYR A 143 3.13 19.25 -0.89
C TYR A 143 3.42 20.15 0.31
N LEU A 144 2.39 20.65 0.97
CA LEU A 144 2.51 21.50 2.16
C LEU A 144 3.12 20.74 3.33
N ALA A 145 2.64 19.52 3.61
CA ALA A 145 3.15 18.67 4.67
C ALA A 145 4.64 18.32 4.47
N ARG A 146 5.07 18.07 3.22
CA ARG A 146 6.47 17.81 2.87
C ARG A 146 7.39 19.00 3.19
N LYS A 147 6.94 20.22 2.93
CA LYS A 147 7.74 21.43 3.14
C LYS A 147 8.07 21.61 4.62
N ASP A 148 7.13 21.33 5.50
CA ASP A 148 7.30 21.47 6.94
C ASP A 148 8.26 20.39 7.50
N VAL A 149 8.19 19.17 7.00
CA VAL A 149 9.09 18.06 7.40
C VAL A 149 10.53 18.32 6.97
N THR A 150 10.77 18.89 5.80
CA THR A 150 12.13 19.22 5.33
C THR A 150 12.76 20.38 6.10
N SER A 151 11.98 21.30 6.64
CA SER A 151 12.48 22.41 7.46
C SER A 151 12.87 21.99 8.88
N SER A 152 12.45 20.84 9.36
CA SER A 152 12.71 20.33 10.71
C SER A 152 13.86 19.30 10.79
N LEU A 153 14.44 18.91 9.66
CA LEU A 153 15.63 18.04 9.66
C LEU A 153 16.87 18.83 10.04
N PRO A 154 17.68 18.37 11.01
CA PRO A 154 18.94 19.01 11.34
C PRO A 154 19.89 18.98 10.13
N PRO A 155 20.71 20.02 9.90
CA PRO A 155 21.53 20.16 8.69
C PRO A 155 22.68 19.15 8.56
N HIS A 156 22.77 18.15 9.43
CA HIS A 156 23.87 17.18 9.47
C HIS A 156 23.34 15.75 9.68
N MET A 157 22.78 15.16 8.65
CA MET A 157 22.74 13.70 8.48
C MET A 157 23.02 13.34 7.03
#